data_2d6c07e16e891fb16c7ace612513a56e
#
_entry.id   2d6c07e16e891fb16c7ace612513a56e
#
_cell.length_a   1.000
_cell.length_b   1.000
_cell.length_c   1.000
_cell.angle_alpha   90.00
_cell.angle_beta   90.00
_cell.angle_gamma   90.00
#
_symmetry.space_group_name_H-M   'P 1'
#
loop_
_entity.id
_entity.type
_entity.pdbx_description
1 polymer ?
#
loop_
_entity_poly.entity_id
_entity_poly.type
_entity_poly.pdbx_seq_one_letter_code
_entity_poly.pdbx_strand_id
1 'polypeptide(L)'
;MLVRLPLLALLSCLACSGPVAAAQTFGLGGGQAALAARSQGEWVRQAQTLERQGDWSGLLAWGQDWAQVDAKNPLAWFVQGSALSELGRFPEAIAAYQNNVRIAPGDVFARNNLGNAYRDSGHPRAAMQAYRAAVEINPDYVQGWHNLGLTFYLTRGQAGVTQALQKLQATDPVLADVWRRLAIDYSITRDERVARDAVRVLRGLSEAERARLFGILFAES
;
A
#
# COMPACT_ATOMS: atom_id res chain seq x y z
N MET A 1 -3.37 16.20 3.90
CA MET A 1 -4.12 15.24 3.08
C MET A 1 -3.11 14.26 2.50
N LEU A 2 -3.03 13.04 3.01
CA LEU A 2 -2.07 12.03 2.56
C LEU A 2 -2.56 11.43 1.26
N VAL A 3 -1.66 11.31 0.28
CA VAL A 3 -2.00 10.80 -1.04
C VAL A 3 -2.26 9.29 -0.91
N ARG A 4 -3.53 8.90 -0.97
CA ARG A 4 -3.92 7.54 -1.28
C ARG A 4 -3.86 7.40 -2.79
N LEU A 5 -3.17 6.40 -3.29
CA LEU A 5 -3.18 6.12 -4.73
C LEU A 5 -4.58 5.63 -5.10
N PRO A 6 -5.24 6.24 -6.10
CA PRO A 6 -6.54 5.76 -6.56
C PRO A 6 -6.41 4.36 -7.13
N LEU A 7 -7.42 3.54 -6.92
CA LEU A 7 -7.60 2.20 -7.52
C LEU A 7 -7.35 2.23 -9.03
N LEU A 8 -7.72 3.35 -9.67
CA LEU A 8 -7.54 3.65 -11.09
C LEU A 8 -6.10 3.50 -11.59
N ALA A 9 -5.10 3.89 -10.79
CA ALA A 9 -3.69 3.82 -11.20
C ALA A 9 -3.15 2.39 -11.18
N LEU A 10 -3.74 1.50 -10.38
CA LEU A 10 -3.26 0.14 -10.14
C LEU A 10 -3.86 -0.88 -11.11
N LEU A 11 -5.13 -0.71 -11.42
CA LEU A 11 -5.86 -1.67 -12.25
C LEU A 11 -5.54 -1.56 -13.74
N SER A 12 -4.96 -0.44 -14.19
CA SER A 12 -4.52 -0.28 -15.59
C SER A 12 -3.27 -1.11 -15.94
N CYS A 13 -2.42 -1.45 -14.95
CA CYS A 13 -1.23 -2.27 -15.16
C CYS A 13 -1.49 -3.79 -15.18
N LEU A 14 -2.65 -4.25 -14.69
CA LEU A 14 -2.97 -5.68 -14.48
C LEU A 14 -3.91 -6.27 -15.54
N ALA A 15 -4.20 -5.55 -16.63
CA ALA A 15 -5.10 -5.98 -17.70
C ALA A 15 -4.62 -7.19 -18.54
N CYS A 16 -3.50 -7.82 -18.18
CA CYS A 16 -2.89 -8.94 -18.92
C CYS A 16 -2.90 -10.24 -18.12
N SER A 17 -4.08 -10.77 -17.80
CA SER A 17 -4.20 -12.14 -17.30
C SER A 17 -5.41 -12.80 -17.96
N GLY A 18 -5.19 -14.01 -18.50
CA GLY A 18 -6.13 -14.76 -19.31
C GLY A 18 -7.48 -15.08 -18.65
N PRO A 19 -8.35 -15.82 -19.36
CA PRO A 19 -9.69 -16.09 -18.91
C PRO A 19 -9.68 -16.83 -17.58
N VAL A 20 -10.49 -16.33 -16.63
CA VAL A 20 -10.82 -17.08 -15.41
C VAL A 20 -11.42 -18.41 -15.84
N ALA A 21 -10.83 -19.51 -15.40
CA ALA A 21 -11.36 -20.85 -15.67
C ALA A 21 -12.84 -20.87 -15.28
N ALA A 22 -13.68 -21.30 -16.21
CA ALA A 22 -15.13 -21.38 -16.01
C ALA A 22 -15.40 -22.24 -14.77
N ALA A 23 -15.77 -21.59 -13.66
CA ALA A 23 -16.23 -22.27 -12.48
C ALA A 23 -17.50 -23.03 -12.85
N GLN A 24 -17.54 -24.32 -12.53
CA GLN A 24 -18.70 -25.15 -12.78
C GLN A 24 -19.90 -24.61 -11.99
N THR A 25 -20.87 -24.02 -12.71
CA THR A 25 -22.02 -23.29 -12.15
C THR A 25 -23.14 -24.24 -11.70
N PHE A 26 -22.82 -25.41 -11.17
CA PHE A 26 -23.82 -26.32 -10.64
C PHE A 26 -24.42 -25.79 -9.33
N GLY A 27 -25.65 -25.31 -9.39
CA GLY A 27 -26.47 -25.02 -8.22
C GLY A 27 -26.48 -23.56 -7.72
N LEU A 28 -25.93 -22.60 -8.46
CA LEU A 28 -25.99 -21.18 -8.10
C LEU A 28 -27.33 -20.56 -8.51
N GLY A 29 -27.95 -19.74 -7.64
CA GLY A 29 -29.09 -18.91 -8.02
C GLY A 29 -28.75 -17.97 -9.18
N GLY A 30 -29.74 -17.57 -10.00
CA GLY A 30 -29.51 -16.83 -11.24
C GLY A 30 -28.57 -15.62 -11.14
N GLY A 31 -28.59 -14.91 -10.00
CA GLY A 31 -27.69 -13.78 -9.72
C GLY A 31 -26.22 -14.19 -9.55
N GLN A 32 -25.95 -15.28 -8.82
CA GLN A 32 -24.59 -15.78 -8.61
C GLN A 32 -24.00 -16.39 -9.89
N ALA A 33 -24.80 -17.04 -10.71
CA ALA A 33 -24.37 -17.53 -12.01
C ALA A 33 -23.96 -16.37 -12.95
N ALA A 34 -24.69 -15.27 -12.95
CA ALA A 34 -24.34 -14.07 -13.71
C ALA A 34 -23.04 -13.40 -13.22
N LEU A 35 -22.79 -13.41 -11.91
CA LEU A 35 -21.53 -12.92 -11.34
C LEU A 35 -20.34 -13.83 -11.70
N ALA A 36 -20.51 -15.13 -11.62
CA ALA A 36 -19.48 -16.12 -11.97
C ALA A 36 -19.09 -16.10 -13.45
N ALA A 37 -19.98 -15.66 -14.33
CA ALA A 37 -19.71 -15.56 -15.77
C ALA A 37 -18.91 -14.30 -16.16
N ARG A 38 -18.66 -13.36 -15.24
CA ARG A 38 -17.96 -12.11 -15.53
C ARG A 38 -16.46 -12.34 -15.72
N SER A 39 -15.90 -11.68 -16.72
CA SER A 39 -14.46 -11.60 -16.90
C SER A 39 -13.80 -10.71 -15.83
N GLN A 40 -12.51 -10.94 -15.56
CA GLN A 40 -11.74 -10.06 -14.66
C GLN A 40 -11.80 -8.60 -15.10
N GLY A 41 -11.77 -8.34 -16.41
CA GLY A 41 -11.87 -6.98 -16.95
C GLY A 41 -13.20 -6.30 -16.64
N GLU A 42 -14.30 -7.03 -16.55
CA GLU A 42 -15.61 -6.47 -16.13
C GLU A 42 -15.64 -6.15 -14.65
N TRP A 43 -15.07 -7.03 -13.81
CA TRP A 43 -14.91 -6.77 -12.39
C TRP A 43 -14.13 -5.49 -12.14
N VAL A 44 -13.00 -5.33 -12.83
CA VAL A 44 -12.13 -4.14 -12.72
C VAL A 44 -12.85 -2.87 -13.19
N ARG A 45 -13.49 -2.88 -14.37
CA ARG A 45 -14.18 -1.70 -14.91
C ARG A 45 -15.31 -1.22 -13.99
N GLN A 46 -16.07 -2.15 -13.42
CA GLN A 46 -17.14 -1.77 -12.50
C GLN A 46 -16.57 -1.18 -11.20
N ALA A 47 -15.52 -1.79 -10.64
CA ALA A 47 -14.85 -1.25 -9.46
C ALA A 47 -14.34 0.18 -9.70
N GLN A 48 -13.70 0.43 -10.84
CA GLN A 48 -13.26 1.78 -11.24
C GLN A 48 -14.40 2.77 -11.41
N THR A 49 -15.55 2.30 -11.87
CA THR A 49 -16.73 3.17 -12.03
C THR A 49 -17.28 3.58 -10.68
N LEU A 50 -17.44 2.64 -9.75
CA LEU A 50 -17.91 2.90 -8.39
C LEU A 50 -16.94 3.82 -7.63
N GLU A 51 -15.63 3.61 -7.79
CA GLU A 51 -14.59 4.48 -7.21
C GLU A 51 -14.73 5.93 -7.73
N ARG A 52 -14.87 6.12 -9.04
CA ARG A 52 -15.04 7.45 -9.62
C ARG A 52 -16.31 8.15 -9.16
N GLN A 53 -17.35 7.40 -8.86
CA GLN A 53 -18.62 7.91 -8.33
C GLN A 53 -18.57 8.20 -6.83
N GLY A 54 -17.51 7.73 -6.13
CA GLY A 54 -17.43 7.78 -4.67
C GLY A 54 -18.43 6.86 -3.98
N ASP A 55 -18.98 5.88 -4.69
CA ASP A 55 -19.87 4.88 -4.11
C ASP A 55 -19.08 3.79 -3.41
N TRP A 56 -18.57 4.13 -2.23
CA TRP A 56 -17.75 3.23 -1.43
C TRP A 56 -18.52 2.03 -0.90
N SER A 57 -19.82 2.21 -0.62
CA SER A 57 -20.69 1.10 -0.20
C SER A 57 -20.94 0.12 -1.32
N GLY A 58 -21.22 0.62 -2.53
CA GLY A 58 -21.34 -0.19 -3.73
C GLY A 58 -20.03 -0.87 -4.09
N LEU A 59 -18.89 -0.19 -3.95
CA LEU A 59 -17.57 -0.75 -4.18
C LEU A 59 -17.26 -1.90 -3.20
N LEU A 60 -17.64 -1.74 -1.92
CA LEU A 60 -17.48 -2.80 -0.92
C LEU A 60 -18.33 -4.03 -1.29
N ALA A 61 -19.61 -3.85 -1.58
CA ALA A 61 -20.50 -4.94 -1.98
C ALA A 61 -19.95 -5.65 -3.22
N TRP A 62 -19.50 -4.88 -4.21
CA TRP A 62 -18.89 -5.40 -5.44
C TRP A 62 -17.62 -6.24 -5.16
N GLY A 63 -16.74 -5.77 -4.31
CA GLY A 63 -15.54 -6.52 -3.89
C GLY A 63 -15.88 -7.79 -3.11
N GLN A 64 -16.95 -7.78 -2.30
CA GLN A 64 -17.43 -8.97 -1.59
C GLN A 64 -17.99 -10.01 -2.55
N ASP A 65 -18.82 -9.59 -3.51
CA ASP A 65 -19.32 -10.49 -4.57
C ASP A 65 -18.17 -11.11 -5.38
N TRP A 66 -17.17 -10.28 -5.73
CA TRP A 66 -15.98 -10.78 -6.42
C TRP A 66 -15.23 -11.84 -5.61
N ALA A 67 -15.02 -11.61 -4.31
CA ALA A 67 -14.36 -12.58 -3.44
C ALA A 67 -15.18 -13.86 -3.21
N GLN A 68 -16.52 -13.81 -3.31
CA GLN A 68 -17.37 -15.00 -3.31
C GLN A 68 -17.17 -15.85 -4.57
N VAL A 69 -16.99 -15.19 -5.72
CA VAL A 69 -16.74 -15.88 -7.01
C VAL A 69 -15.30 -16.41 -7.07
N ASP A 70 -14.33 -15.62 -6.64
CA ASP A 70 -12.91 -15.97 -6.66
C ASP A 70 -12.18 -15.45 -5.43
N ALA A 71 -12.25 -16.21 -4.34
CA ALA A 71 -11.58 -15.86 -3.07
C ALA A 71 -10.04 -15.84 -3.16
N LYS A 72 -9.45 -16.39 -4.24
CA LYS A 72 -8.01 -16.39 -4.48
C LYS A 72 -7.56 -15.22 -5.35
N ASN A 73 -8.48 -14.39 -5.81
CA ASN A 73 -8.15 -13.19 -6.57
C ASN A 73 -7.71 -12.06 -5.62
N PRO A 74 -6.45 -11.61 -5.66
CA PRO A 74 -5.99 -10.55 -4.77
C PRO A 74 -6.71 -9.22 -5.00
N LEU A 75 -7.15 -8.93 -6.22
CA LEU A 75 -7.86 -7.68 -6.53
C LEU A 75 -9.20 -7.58 -5.80
N ALA A 76 -9.92 -8.68 -5.62
CA ALA A 76 -11.18 -8.68 -4.87
C ALA A 76 -10.97 -8.18 -3.43
N TRP A 77 -9.91 -8.63 -2.78
CA TRP A 77 -9.54 -8.20 -1.44
C TRP A 77 -8.98 -6.78 -1.40
N PHE A 78 -8.24 -6.38 -2.45
CA PHE A 78 -7.75 -5.02 -2.59
C PHE A 78 -8.91 -4.02 -2.70
N VAL A 79 -9.91 -4.32 -3.54
CA VAL A 79 -11.12 -3.50 -3.73
C VAL A 79 -11.90 -3.35 -2.43
N GLN A 80 -12.08 -4.45 -1.68
CA GLN A 80 -12.73 -4.38 -0.36
C GLN A 80 -11.94 -3.51 0.62
N GLY A 81 -10.62 -3.71 0.71
CA GLY A 81 -9.76 -2.93 1.59
C GLY A 81 -9.81 -1.43 1.27
N SER A 82 -9.84 -1.09 -0.01
CA SER A 82 -9.96 0.31 -0.47
C SER A 82 -11.30 0.92 -0.05
N ALA A 83 -12.41 0.25 -0.35
CA ALA A 83 -13.74 0.71 0.03
C ALA A 83 -13.89 0.85 1.55
N LEU A 84 -13.45 -0.13 2.32
CA LEU A 84 -13.49 -0.11 3.79
C LEU A 84 -12.65 1.03 4.38
N SER A 85 -11.49 1.33 3.77
CA SER A 85 -10.65 2.45 4.18
C SER A 85 -11.34 3.80 3.97
N GLU A 86 -12.01 3.99 2.84
CA GLU A 86 -12.76 5.21 2.54
C GLU A 86 -14.01 5.36 3.44
N LEU A 87 -14.62 4.23 3.84
CA LEU A 87 -15.72 4.20 4.82
C LEU A 87 -15.24 4.39 6.28
N GLY A 88 -13.93 4.52 6.53
CA GLY A 88 -13.37 4.63 7.88
C GLY A 88 -13.40 3.33 8.70
N ARG A 89 -13.72 2.19 8.06
CA ARG A 89 -13.80 0.86 8.69
C ARG A 89 -12.42 0.20 8.71
N PHE A 90 -11.45 0.86 9.36
CA PHE A 90 -10.03 0.48 9.30
C PHE A 90 -9.72 -0.95 9.78
N PRO A 91 -10.30 -1.50 10.87
CA PRO A 91 -10.03 -2.88 11.26
C PRO A 91 -10.38 -3.89 10.18
N GLU A 92 -11.47 -3.68 9.47
CA GLU A 92 -11.91 -4.54 8.37
C GLU A 92 -11.07 -4.32 7.11
N ALA A 93 -10.66 -3.08 6.83
CA ALA A 93 -9.72 -2.77 5.76
C ALA A 93 -8.37 -3.48 5.94
N ILE A 94 -7.85 -3.49 7.17
CA ILE A 94 -6.63 -4.22 7.55
C ILE A 94 -6.79 -5.71 7.21
N ALA A 95 -7.89 -6.34 7.61
CA ALA A 95 -8.15 -7.76 7.34
C ALA A 95 -8.23 -8.04 5.82
N ALA A 96 -8.88 -7.18 5.05
CA ALA A 96 -8.96 -7.30 3.60
C ALA A 96 -7.58 -7.18 2.93
N TYR A 97 -6.79 -6.15 3.29
CA TYR A 97 -5.43 -6.01 2.75
C TYR A 97 -4.48 -7.12 3.20
N GLN A 98 -4.63 -7.66 4.41
CA GLN A 98 -3.89 -8.84 4.84
C GLN A 98 -4.21 -10.07 3.96
N ASN A 99 -5.46 -10.28 3.58
CA ASN A 99 -5.84 -11.33 2.65
C ASN A 99 -5.21 -11.10 1.26
N ASN A 100 -5.23 -9.86 0.74
CA ASN A 100 -4.53 -9.55 -0.50
C ASN A 100 -3.03 -9.92 -0.40
N VAL A 101 -2.33 -9.42 0.62
CA VAL A 101 -0.89 -9.65 0.80
C VAL A 101 -0.55 -11.14 0.99
N ARG A 102 -1.44 -11.91 1.61
CA ARG A 102 -1.28 -13.36 1.76
C ARG A 102 -1.36 -14.08 0.40
N ILE A 103 -2.25 -13.63 -0.49
CA ILE A 103 -2.43 -14.21 -1.83
C ILE A 103 -1.36 -13.71 -2.79
N ALA A 104 -1.03 -12.42 -2.74
CA ALA A 104 -0.03 -11.75 -3.59
C ALA A 104 1.05 -11.08 -2.73
N PRO A 105 2.04 -11.84 -2.23
CA PRO A 105 3.08 -11.31 -1.31
C PRO A 105 3.93 -10.19 -1.91
N GLY A 106 4.01 -10.11 -3.23
CA GLY A 106 4.72 -9.06 -3.97
C GLY A 106 3.92 -7.79 -4.24
N ASP A 107 2.66 -7.71 -3.79
CA ASP A 107 1.82 -6.52 -4.03
C ASP A 107 2.26 -5.36 -3.13
N VAL A 108 3.08 -4.49 -3.71
CA VAL A 108 3.61 -3.27 -3.07
C VAL A 108 2.49 -2.32 -2.65
N PHE A 109 1.46 -2.21 -3.48
CA PHE A 109 0.37 -1.26 -3.26
C PHE A 109 -0.55 -1.72 -2.12
N ALA A 110 -0.86 -3.02 -2.08
CA ALA A 110 -1.63 -3.57 -0.96
C ALA A 110 -0.87 -3.43 0.37
N ARG A 111 0.45 -3.63 0.37
CA ARG A 111 1.27 -3.39 1.57
C ARG A 111 1.28 -1.94 1.99
N ASN A 112 1.38 -1.01 1.04
CA ASN A 112 1.31 0.41 1.35
C ASN A 112 -0.06 0.80 1.92
N ASN A 113 -1.15 0.30 1.32
CA ASN A 113 -2.49 0.60 1.79
C ASN A 113 -2.81 -0.09 3.13
N LEU A 114 -2.26 -1.28 3.38
CA LEU A 114 -2.25 -1.89 4.71
C LEU A 114 -1.57 -0.96 5.73
N GLY A 115 -0.44 -0.37 5.36
CA GLY A 115 0.24 0.62 6.18
C GLY A 115 -0.63 1.86 6.45
N ASN A 116 -1.33 2.36 5.43
CA ASN A 116 -2.28 3.47 5.59
C ASN A 116 -3.40 3.10 6.58
N ALA A 117 -4.00 1.92 6.43
CA ALA A 117 -5.08 1.45 7.31
C ALA A 117 -4.60 1.28 8.77
N TYR A 118 -3.38 0.75 8.97
CA TYR A 118 -2.77 0.69 10.31
C TYR A 118 -2.53 2.07 10.91
N ARG A 119 -1.98 3.02 10.13
CA ARG A 119 -1.75 4.39 10.61
C ARG A 119 -3.06 5.06 11.01
N ASP A 120 -4.07 4.97 10.14
CA ASP A 120 -5.36 5.63 10.33
C ASP A 120 -6.18 4.98 11.46
N SER A 121 -5.88 3.73 11.82
CA SER A 121 -6.42 3.04 13.00
C SER A 121 -5.59 3.25 14.28
N GLY A 122 -4.55 4.10 14.26
CA GLY A 122 -3.74 4.40 15.44
C GLY A 122 -2.65 3.38 15.76
N HIS A 123 -2.23 2.57 14.79
CA HIS A 123 -1.16 1.57 14.93
C HIS A 123 0.10 1.94 14.12
N PRO A 124 0.79 3.05 14.44
CA PRO A 124 1.86 3.59 13.61
C PRO A 124 3.07 2.64 13.48
N ARG A 125 3.37 1.83 14.50
CA ARG A 125 4.47 0.83 14.41
C ARG A 125 4.17 -0.23 13.34
N ALA A 126 2.95 -0.75 13.32
CA ALA A 126 2.52 -1.71 12.30
C ALA A 126 2.48 -1.06 10.90
N ALA A 127 2.07 0.20 10.81
CA ALA A 127 2.09 0.97 9.57
C ALA A 127 3.52 1.08 9.01
N MET A 128 4.50 1.45 9.85
CA MET A 128 5.90 1.53 9.44
C MET A 128 6.45 0.19 8.95
N GLN A 129 6.08 -0.92 9.59
CA GLN A 129 6.48 -2.26 9.13
C GLN A 129 5.89 -2.61 7.77
N ALA A 130 4.63 -2.25 7.51
CA ALA A 130 3.98 -2.47 6.23
C ALA A 130 4.62 -1.62 5.11
N TYR A 131 4.92 -0.34 5.37
CA TYR A 131 5.63 0.52 4.42
C TYR A 131 7.06 0.05 4.16
N ARG A 132 7.78 -0.37 5.20
CA ARG A 132 9.10 -0.99 5.06
C ARG A 132 9.03 -2.18 4.11
N ALA A 133 8.10 -3.11 4.33
CA ALA A 133 7.95 -4.28 3.48
C ALA A 133 7.59 -3.89 2.02
N ALA A 134 6.85 -2.81 1.80
CA ALA A 134 6.57 -2.32 0.45
C ALA A 134 7.84 -1.80 -0.25
N VAL A 135 8.68 -1.02 0.44
CA VAL A 135 9.92 -0.48 -0.16
C VAL A 135 11.05 -1.50 -0.25
N GLU A 136 11.03 -2.56 0.56
CA GLU A 136 11.94 -3.71 0.40
C GLU A 136 11.63 -4.50 -0.87
N ILE A 137 10.35 -4.63 -1.25
CA ILE A 137 9.92 -5.27 -2.50
C ILE A 137 10.22 -4.38 -3.70
N ASN A 138 9.87 -3.10 -3.62
CA ASN A 138 10.14 -2.13 -4.68
C ASN A 138 10.81 -0.88 -4.09
N PRO A 139 12.14 -0.80 -4.14
CA PRO A 139 12.88 0.37 -3.66
C PRO A 139 12.56 1.67 -4.43
N ASP A 140 12.04 1.59 -5.65
CA ASP A 140 11.63 2.76 -6.44
C ASP A 140 10.25 3.31 -6.05
N TYR A 141 9.57 2.67 -5.10
CA TYR A 141 8.25 3.09 -4.67
C TYR A 141 8.32 4.31 -3.74
N VAL A 142 8.40 5.51 -4.34
CA VAL A 142 8.52 6.80 -3.67
C VAL A 142 7.49 6.99 -2.56
N GLN A 143 6.22 6.65 -2.83
CA GLN A 143 5.13 6.83 -1.87
C GLN A 143 5.31 5.99 -0.60
N GLY A 144 5.86 4.78 -0.73
CA GLY A 144 6.18 3.93 0.42
C GLY A 144 7.24 4.56 1.33
N TRP A 145 8.31 5.08 0.75
CA TRP A 145 9.34 5.80 1.49
C TRP A 145 8.81 7.06 2.17
N HIS A 146 7.98 7.83 1.45
CA HIS A 146 7.33 9.00 2.01
C HIS A 146 6.44 8.65 3.22
N ASN A 147 5.56 7.67 3.05
CA ASN A 147 4.65 7.24 4.12
C ASN A 147 5.42 6.71 5.34
N LEU A 148 6.52 5.97 5.11
CA LEU A 148 7.41 5.52 6.17
C LEU A 148 8.02 6.71 6.92
N GLY A 149 8.60 7.68 6.19
CA GLY A 149 9.23 8.86 6.78
C GLY A 149 8.25 9.73 7.56
N LEU A 150 7.08 10.00 6.97
CA LEU A 150 6.04 10.79 7.62
C LEU A 150 5.50 10.10 8.88
N THR A 151 5.26 8.78 8.81
CA THR A 151 4.78 8.04 9.97
C THR A 151 5.83 7.99 11.07
N PHE A 152 7.11 7.87 10.71
CA PHE A 152 8.23 7.99 11.65
C PHE A 152 8.23 9.36 12.34
N TYR A 153 8.12 10.45 11.56
CA TYR A 153 8.05 11.82 12.10
C TYR A 153 6.86 11.99 13.06
N LEU A 154 5.66 11.55 12.65
CA LEU A 154 4.46 11.68 13.49
C LEU A 154 4.56 10.86 14.79
N THR A 155 5.29 9.75 14.76
CA THR A 155 5.43 8.85 15.91
C THR A 155 6.52 9.30 16.89
N ARG A 156 7.66 9.75 16.36
CA ARG A 156 8.85 10.09 17.15
C ARG A 156 9.01 11.58 17.41
N GLY A 157 8.25 12.41 16.72
CA GLY A 157 8.38 13.88 16.77
C GLY A 157 9.72 14.36 16.23
N GLN A 158 9.92 15.67 16.32
CA GLN A 158 11.15 16.33 15.84
C GLN A 158 12.41 15.81 16.56
N ALA A 159 12.33 15.57 17.86
CA ALA A 159 13.48 15.08 18.64
C ALA A 159 13.94 13.69 18.18
N GLY A 160 13.00 12.76 17.97
CA GLY A 160 13.32 11.41 17.48
C GLY A 160 13.87 11.41 16.06
N VAL A 161 13.36 12.28 15.19
CA VAL A 161 13.92 12.45 13.83
C VAL A 161 15.34 13.01 13.90
N THR A 162 15.58 14.02 14.73
CA THR A 162 16.93 14.59 14.91
C THR A 162 17.91 13.52 15.43
N GLN A 163 17.50 12.72 16.41
CA GLN A 163 18.33 11.64 16.93
C GLN A 163 18.66 10.58 15.87
N ALA A 164 17.65 10.17 15.07
CA ALA A 164 17.88 9.22 13.98
C ALA A 164 18.83 9.79 12.92
N LEU A 165 18.66 11.06 12.53
CA LEU A 165 19.56 11.72 11.60
C LEU A 165 20.98 11.84 12.15
N GLN A 166 21.18 12.14 13.43
CA GLN A 166 22.50 12.18 14.06
C GLN A 166 23.17 10.80 14.04
N LYS A 167 22.44 9.73 14.35
CA LYS A 167 22.95 8.35 14.25
C LYS A 167 23.32 7.97 12.81
N LEU A 168 22.49 8.32 11.85
CA LEU A 168 22.78 8.10 10.43
C LEU A 168 23.99 8.95 10.00
N GLN A 169 24.06 10.23 10.38
CA GLN A 169 25.16 11.12 10.04
C GLN A 169 26.51 10.60 10.54
N ALA A 170 26.51 9.99 11.71
CA ALA A 170 27.73 9.43 12.31
C ALA A 170 28.21 8.13 11.61
N THR A 171 27.31 7.39 10.96
CA THR A 171 27.62 6.10 10.33
C THR A 171 27.62 6.15 8.81
N ASP A 172 26.74 6.95 8.23
CA ASP A 172 26.56 7.11 6.78
C ASP A 172 25.92 8.47 6.46
N PRO A 173 26.74 9.51 6.18
CA PRO A 173 26.23 10.83 5.87
C PRO A 173 25.33 10.88 4.63
N VAL A 174 25.54 9.99 3.66
CA VAL A 174 24.72 9.94 2.44
C VAL A 174 23.31 9.45 2.79
N LEU A 175 23.22 8.39 3.59
CA LEU A 175 21.92 7.90 4.08
C LEU A 175 21.20 8.93 4.94
N ALA A 176 21.92 9.70 5.75
CA ALA A 176 21.33 10.77 6.55
C ALA A 176 20.69 11.83 5.66
N ASP A 177 21.39 12.28 4.61
CA ASP A 177 20.86 13.29 3.68
C ASP A 177 19.65 12.74 2.89
N VAL A 178 19.73 11.52 2.37
CA VAL A 178 18.64 10.86 1.65
C VAL A 178 17.39 10.72 2.53
N TRP A 179 17.56 10.24 3.76
CA TRP A 179 16.46 10.10 4.69
C TRP A 179 15.82 11.43 5.05
N ARG A 180 16.65 12.47 5.29
CA ARG A 180 16.16 13.83 5.55
C ARG A 180 15.31 14.34 4.38
N ARG A 181 15.77 14.18 3.14
CA ARG A 181 15.02 14.59 1.94
C ARG A 181 13.68 13.91 1.83
N LEU A 182 13.59 12.61 2.08
CA LEU A 182 12.34 11.87 1.99
C LEU A 182 11.39 12.12 3.17
N ALA A 183 11.91 12.06 4.39
CA ALA A 183 11.09 12.16 5.58
C ALA A 183 10.67 13.60 5.90
N ILE A 184 11.52 14.59 5.60
CA ILE A 184 11.30 16.00 5.95
C ILE A 184 11.04 16.84 4.70
N ASP A 185 12.02 16.99 3.83
CA ASP A 185 11.95 17.95 2.74
C ASP A 185 10.79 17.68 1.79
N TYR A 186 10.63 16.42 1.34
CA TYR A 186 9.50 16.03 0.50
C TYR A 186 8.15 16.16 1.22
N SER A 187 8.09 15.90 2.52
CA SER A 187 6.86 16.05 3.30
C SER A 187 6.38 17.50 3.35
N ILE A 188 7.30 18.47 3.32
CA ILE A 188 7.03 19.91 3.35
C ILE A 188 6.78 20.45 1.94
N THR A 189 7.70 20.16 1.01
CA THR A 189 7.72 20.81 -0.31
C THR A 189 6.83 20.15 -1.35
N ARG A 190 6.59 18.84 -1.21
CA ARG A 190 5.95 17.99 -2.23
C ARG A 190 6.68 18.01 -3.57
N ASP A 191 7.97 18.39 -3.58
CA ASP A 191 8.76 18.37 -4.80
C ASP A 191 9.17 16.93 -5.18
N GLU A 192 8.54 16.42 -6.22
CA GLU A 192 8.76 15.10 -6.77
C GLU A 192 10.22 14.87 -7.23
N ARG A 193 10.99 15.93 -7.52
CA ARG A 193 12.42 15.81 -7.89
C ARG A 193 13.22 15.41 -6.66
N VAL A 194 12.96 16.05 -5.52
CA VAL A 194 13.61 15.71 -4.24
C VAL A 194 13.39 14.24 -3.90
N ALA A 195 12.15 13.77 -4.05
CA ALA A 195 11.81 12.38 -3.78
C ALA A 195 12.50 11.41 -4.77
N ARG A 196 12.47 11.70 -6.08
CA ARG A 196 13.10 10.84 -7.09
C ARG A 196 14.61 10.73 -6.92
N ASP A 197 15.28 11.84 -6.63
CA ASP A 197 16.73 11.85 -6.41
C ASP A 197 17.11 11.04 -5.15
N ALA A 198 16.35 11.21 -4.07
CA ALA A 198 16.55 10.44 -2.85
C ALA A 198 16.31 8.93 -3.08
N VAL A 199 15.23 8.55 -3.77
CA VAL A 199 14.93 7.15 -4.10
C VAL A 199 15.99 6.52 -5.00
N ARG A 200 16.57 7.28 -5.93
CA ARG A 200 17.68 6.80 -6.77
C ARG A 200 18.87 6.34 -5.92
N VAL A 201 19.20 7.05 -4.86
CA VAL A 201 20.26 6.65 -3.94
C VAL A 201 19.84 5.41 -3.15
N LEU A 202 18.62 5.39 -2.61
CA LEU A 202 18.10 4.24 -1.83
C LEU A 202 18.06 2.94 -2.64
N ARG A 203 17.76 3.04 -3.95
CA ARG A 203 17.79 1.89 -4.86
C ARG A 203 19.19 1.28 -4.99
N GLY A 204 20.22 2.12 -4.95
CA GLY A 204 21.62 1.70 -5.03
C GLY A 204 22.19 1.08 -3.76
N LEU A 205 21.45 1.13 -2.64
CA LEU A 205 21.94 0.60 -1.37
C LEU A 205 22.09 -0.92 -1.40
N SER A 206 23.18 -1.39 -0.84
CA SER A 206 23.36 -2.79 -0.48
C SER A 206 22.34 -3.25 0.57
N GLU A 207 22.16 -4.55 0.71
CA GLU A 207 21.32 -5.13 1.75
C GLU A 207 21.77 -4.70 3.16
N ALA A 208 23.09 -4.64 3.40
CA ALA A 208 23.66 -4.23 4.69
C ALA A 208 23.35 -2.76 5.02
N GLU A 209 23.40 -1.86 4.02
CA GLU A 209 23.07 -0.44 4.20
C GLU A 209 21.59 -0.25 4.48
N ARG A 210 20.71 -0.97 3.77
CA ARG A 210 19.26 -0.98 4.06
C ARG A 210 18.96 -1.51 5.45
N ALA A 211 19.59 -2.62 5.84
CA ALA A 211 19.43 -3.18 7.17
C ALA A 211 19.87 -2.18 8.27
N ARG A 212 20.97 -1.46 8.05
CA ARG A 212 21.44 -0.39 8.96
C ARG A 212 20.44 0.75 9.06
N LEU A 213 19.94 1.25 7.93
CA LEU A 213 18.91 2.30 7.90
C LEU A 213 17.69 1.87 8.72
N PHE A 214 17.13 0.71 8.42
CA PHE A 214 15.97 0.20 9.14
C PHE A 214 16.27 -0.10 10.61
N GLY A 215 17.47 -0.60 10.93
CA GLY A 215 17.90 -0.80 12.31
C GLY A 215 17.84 0.49 13.13
N ILE A 216 18.23 1.63 12.54
CA ILE A 216 18.15 2.95 13.21
C ILE A 216 16.71 3.45 13.31
N LEU A 217 15.92 3.30 12.24
CA LEU A 217 14.53 3.79 12.21
C LEU A 217 13.59 2.99 13.12
N PHE A 218 13.84 1.70 13.29
CA PHE A 218 13.01 0.81 14.10
C PHE A 218 13.62 0.49 15.47
N ALA A 219 14.77 1.10 15.81
CA ALA A 219 15.33 0.98 17.15
C ALA A 219 14.32 1.46 18.19
N GLU A 220 14.11 0.66 19.21
CA GLU A 220 13.35 1.06 20.39
C GLU A 220 14.14 2.13 21.14
N SER A 221 13.49 3.23 21.49
CA SER A 221 14.03 4.28 22.34
C SER A 221 13.79 3.97 23.80
#